data_de54fece152930e9046067accc40e959
#
_entry.id   de54fece152930e9046067accc40e959
#
_cell.length_a   1.000
_cell.length_b   1.000
_cell.length_c   1.000
_cell.angle_alpha   90.00
_cell.angle_beta   90.00
_cell.angle_gamma   90.00
#
_symmetry.space_group_name_H-M   'P 1'
#
loop_
_entity.id
_entity.type
_entity.pdbx_description
1 polymer ?
#
loop_
_entity_poly.entity_id
_entity_poly.type
_entity_poly.pdbx_seq_one_letter_code
_entity_poly.pdbx_strand_id
1 'polypeptide(L)'
;MHGDKNSPDDAVLTKDDYETFNDKREFFSTTLRGDLLSKTFLFIGFSFDDPNLEFILARIKVLLKGNPPTHYCLFKEVSENDFKNEKKSKDENKEDFLYAKIKQQLKIEDLIRYGINPIIIKEYWEITEILKEIEQRVKRRNIFISWRK
;
A
#
# COMPACT_ATOMS: atom_id res chain seq x y z
N MET A 1 -9.89 2.29 6.87
CA MET A 1 -10.82 3.14 6.14
C MET A 1 -12.24 2.56 6.12
N HIS A 2 -12.43 1.26 6.31
CA HIS A 2 -13.73 0.57 6.17
C HIS A 2 -14.57 0.48 7.44
N GLY A 3 -14.20 1.16 8.51
CA GLY A 3 -14.93 1.16 9.79
C GLY A 3 -14.31 0.26 10.85
N ASP A 4 -14.98 0.20 12.00
CA ASP A 4 -14.61 -0.61 13.17
C ASP A 4 -15.81 -1.49 13.57
N LYS A 5 -15.52 -2.69 14.08
CA LYS A 5 -16.54 -3.61 14.60
C LYS A 5 -17.38 -3.02 15.75
N ASN A 6 -16.83 -2.03 16.45
CA ASN A 6 -17.51 -1.35 17.56
C ASN A 6 -18.42 -0.19 17.09
N SER A 7 -18.36 0.19 15.80
CA SER A 7 -19.17 1.22 15.17
C SER A 7 -19.67 0.70 13.81
N PRO A 8 -20.56 -0.30 13.79
CA PRO A 8 -21.02 -0.92 12.55
C PRO A 8 -21.75 0.04 11.60
N ASP A 9 -22.40 1.07 12.14
CA ASP A 9 -23.09 2.10 11.36
C ASP A 9 -22.14 3.00 10.55
N ASP A 10 -20.87 3.02 10.94
CA ASP A 10 -19.79 3.72 10.23
C ASP A 10 -19.02 2.83 9.23
N ALA A 11 -19.44 1.57 9.09
CA ALA A 11 -18.78 0.65 8.18
C ALA A 11 -19.03 1.03 6.71
N VAL A 12 -17.99 0.90 5.88
CA VAL A 12 -18.07 1.10 4.43
C VAL A 12 -18.18 -0.28 3.78
N LEU A 13 -19.40 -0.69 3.45
CA LEU A 13 -19.71 -2.03 2.95
C LEU A 13 -20.38 -2.03 1.58
N THR A 14 -21.20 -1.00 1.31
CA THR A 14 -21.98 -0.91 0.09
C THR A 14 -21.37 0.06 -0.91
N LYS A 15 -21.80 0.00 -2.16
CA LYS A 15 -21.40 0.95 -3.20
C LYS A 15 -21.78 2.40 -2.79
N ASP A 16 -22.94 2.59 -2.22
CA ASP A 16 -23.43 3.88 -1.70
C ASP A 16 -22.50 4.45 -0.62
N ASP A 17 -21.98 3.59 0.27
CA ASP A 17 -21.02 4.00 1.30
C ASP A 17 -19.70 4.49 0.67
N TYR A 18 -19.26 3.86 -0.41
CA TYR A 18 -18.08 4.32 -1.15
C TYR A 18 -18.34 5.64 -1.88
N GLU A 19 -19.49 5.80 -2.51
CA GLU A 19 -19.86 7.04 -3.23
C GLU A 19 -19.99 8.23 -2.28
N THR A 20 -20.55 8.01 -1.09
CA THR A 20 -20.74 9.06 -0.05
C THR A 20 -19.55 9.19 0.92
N PHE A 21 -18.50 8.37 0.77
CA PHE A 21 -17.36 8.31 1.69
C PHE A 21 -16.68 9.67 1.89
N ASN A 22 -16.43 10.39 0.81
CA ASN A 22 -15.73 11.67 0.88
C ASN A 22 -16.56 12.74 1.59
N ASP A 23 -17.87 12.74 1.41
CA ASP A 23 -18.77 13.70 2.05
C ASP A 23 -18.94 13.40 3.54
N LYS A 24 -19.17 12.11 3.89
CA LYS A 24 -19.32 11.67 5.29
C LYS A 24 -18.01 11.76 6.08
N ARG A 25 -16.84 11.71 5.41
CA ARG A 25 -15.52 11.66 6.04
C ARG A 25 -14.54 12.70 5.46
N GLU A 26 -15.06 13.89 5.14
CA GLU A 26 -14.30 14.98 4.54
C GLU A 26 -13.06 15.34 5.37
N PHE A 27 -13.20 15.43 6.69
CA PHE A 27 -12.08 15.72 7.58
C PHE A 27 -10.98 14.65 7.48
N PHE A 28 -11.33 13.37 7.50
CA PHE A 28 -10.37 12.28 7.33
C PHE A 28 -9.69 12.31 5.96
N SER A 29 -10.47 12.45 4.90
CA SER A 29 -9.94 12.50 3.52
C SER A 29 -9.02 13.68 3.30
N THR A 30 -9.35 14.84 3.89
CA THR A 30 -8.54 16.04 3.81
C THR A 30 -7.23 15.90 4.60
N THR A 31 -7.29 15.35 5.81
CA THR A 31 -6.11 15.09 6.64
C THR A 31 -5.18 14.09 5.97
N LEU A 32 -5.71 12.95 5.49
CA LEU A 32 -4.93 11.95 4.78
C LEU A 32 -4.25 12.53 3.52
N ARG A 33 -4.97 13.36 2.77
CA ARG A 33 -4.41 14.05 1.60
C ARG A 33 -3.27 14.98 1.99
N GLY A 34 -3.43 15.77 3.05
CA GLY A 34 -2.38 16.65 3.59
C GLY A 34 -1.15 15.85 4.04
N ASP A 35 -1.35 14.74 4.72
CA ASP A 35 -0.29 13.85 5.17
C ASP A 35 0.45 13.20 3.99
N LEU A 36 -0.27 12.71 2.98
CA LEU A 36 0.34 12.14 1.76
C LEU A 36 1.13 13.17 0.96
N LEU A 37 0.82 14.46 1.08
CA LEU A 37 1.58 15.53 0.44
C LEU A 37 2.84 15.94 1.21
N SER A 38 2.82 15.83 2.54
CA SER A 38 3.85 16.38 3.42
C SER A 38 4.75 15.33 4.06
N LYS A 39 4.38 14.05 4.05
CA LYS A 39 5.08 12.95 4.70
C LYS A 39 5.37 11.82 3.73
N THR A 40 6.43 11.07 4.00
CA THR A 40 6.68 9.78 3.33
C THR A 40 5.95 8.67 4.07
N PHE A 41 5.12 7.92 3.37
CA PHE A 41 4.40 6.77 3.91
C PHE A 41 5.14 5.47 3.61
N LEU A 42 5.09 4.55 4.55
CA LEU A 42 5.39 3.14 4.36
C LEU A 42 4.10 2.34 4.58
N PHE A 43 3.53 1.82 3.51
CA PHE A 43 2.34 0.98 3.56
C PHE A 43 2.72 -0.47 3.86
N ILE A 44 2.08 -1.07 4.87
CA ILE A 44 2.32 -2.45 5.31
C ILE A 44 0.98 -3.19 5.35
N GLY A 45 0.91 -4.36 4.69
CA GLY A 45 -0.29 -5.19 4.66
C GLY A 45 -1.48 -4.54 3.95
N PHE A 46 -1.22 -3.67 2.99
CA PHE A 46 -2.24 -2.94 2.24
C PHE A 46 -2.30 -3.43 0.80
N SER A 47 -3.51 -3.78 0.31
CA SER A 47 -3.69 -4.33 -1.05
C SER A 47 -3.72 -3.28 -2.15
N PHE A 48 -3.99 -2.02 -1.82
CA PHE A 48 -4.24 -0.93 -2.77
C PHE A 48 -5.45 -1.16 -3.70
N ASP A 49 -6.40 -1.97 -3.26
CA ASP A 49 -7.66 -2.18 -3.98
C ASP A 49 -8.79 -1.30 -3.45
N ASP A 50 -8.48 -0.36 -2.54
CA ASP A 50 -9.42 0.60 -1.99
C ASP A 50 -9.65 1.77 -2.96
N PRO A 51 -10.85 1.90 -3.55
CA PRO A 51 -11.16 2.96 -4.51
C PRO A 51 -10.99 4.38 -3.94
N ASN A 52 -11.20 4.56 -2.64
CA ASN A 52 -11.06 5.87 -1.99
C ASN A 52 -9.60 6.29 -1.92
N LEU A 53 -8.69 5.36 -1.60
CA LEU A 53 -7.27 5.66 -1.62
C LEU A 53 -6.78 5.92 -3.06
N GLU A 54 -7.21 5.11 -4.02
CA GLU A 54 -6.87 5.32 -5.43
C GLU A 54 -7.32 6.69 -5.91
N PHE A 55 -8.55 7.10 -5.56
CA PHE A 55 -9.06 8.43 -5.88
C PHE A 55 -8.19 9.54 -5.26
N ILE A 56 -7.80 9.41 -3.99
CA ILE A 56 -6.93 10.40 -3.32
C ILE A 56 -5.57 10.49 -4.01
N LEU A 57 -4.93 9.37 -4.31
CA LEU A 57 -3.64 9.31 -4.98
C LEU A 57 -3.70 9.90 -6.39
N ALA A 58 -4.75 9.59 -7.15
CA ALA A 58 -4.97 10.15 -8.47
C ALA A 58 -5.11 11.69 -8.43
N ARG A 59 -5.85 12.22 -7.45
CA ARG A 59 -6.01 13.67 -7.27
C ARG A 59 -4.69 14.35 -6.90
N ILE A 60 -3.89 13.76 -6.02
CA ILE A 60 -2.56 14.26 -5.66
C ILE A 60 -1.67 14.31 -6.89
N LYS A 61 -1.62 13.25 -7.69
CA LYS A 61 -0.84 13.20 -8.93
C LYS A 61 -1.22 14.32 -9.90
N VAL A 62 -2.52 14.56 -10.09
CA VAL A 62 -3.01 15.65 -10.97
C VAL A 62 -2.60 17.02 -10.43
N LEU A 63 -2.79 17.27 -9.13
CA LEU A 63 -2.44 18.54 -8.49
C LEU A 63 -0.95 18.86 -8.60
N LEU A 64 -0.08 17.85 -8.52
CA LEU A 64 1.37 17.98 -8.59
C LEU A 64 1.93 17.82 -10.01
N LYS A 65 1.07 17.87 -11.03
CA LYS A 65 1.46 17.79 -12.45
C LYS A 65 2.33 16.57 -12.77
N GLY A 66 2.01 15.44 -12.17
CA GLY A 66 2.73 14.18 -12.39
C GLY A 66 3.97 13.95 -11.53
N ASN A 67 4.28 14.82 -10.58
CA ASN A 67 5.39 14.68 -9.61
C ASN A 67 4.85 14.36 -8.19
N PRO A 68 4.27 13.18 -7.93
CA PRO A 68 3.79 12.83 -6.61
C PRO A 68 4.96 12.68 -5.62
N PRO A 69 4.72 12.90 -4.31
CA PRO A 69 5.70 12.57 -3.29
C PRO A 69 6.05 11.08 -3.32
N THR A 70 7.24 10.76 -2.85
CA THR A 70 7.71 9.37 -2.80
C THR A 70 7.19 8.69 -1.55
N HIS A 71 6.48 7.58 -1.75
CA HIS A 71 6.04 6.66 -0.72
C HIS A 71 6.60 5.27 -0.98
N TYR A 72 6.45 4.37 -0.02
CA TYR A 72 6.91 2.99 -0.12
C TYR A 72 5.82 2.03 0.32
N CYS A 73 5.84 0.80 -0.20
CA CYS A 73 5.02 -0.28 0.32
C CYS A 73 5.82 -1.59 0.36
N LEU A 74 5.49 -2.45 1.32
CA LEU A 74 5.99 -3.81 1.36
C LEU A 74 5.02 -4.69 0.58
N PHE A 75 5.54 -5.37 -0.46
CA PHE A 75 4.72 -6.13 -1.39
C PHE A 75 5.27 -7.54 -1.52
N LYS A 76 4.49 -8.56 -1.09
CA LYS A 76 4.95 -9.95 -1.16
C LYS A 76 4.99 -10.41 -2.63
N GLU A 77 6.11 -10.98 -3.04
CA GLU A 77 6.26 -11.58 -4.36
C GLU A 77 5.33 -12.78 -4.51
N VAL A 78 4.66 -12.85 -5.64
CA VAL A 78 3.86 -14.02 -6.03
C VAL A 78 4.80 -15.17 -6.36
N SER A 79 4.65 -16.30 -5.68
CA SER A 79 5.48 -17.50 -5.84
C SER A 79 4.70 -18.65 -6.46
N GLU A 80 5.37 -19.53 -7.18
CA GLU A 80 4.75 -20.75 -7.73
C GLU A 80 4.16 -21.65 -6.63
N ASN A 81 4.72 -21.61 -5.42
CA ASN A 81 4.24 -22.39 -4.29
C ASN A 81 2.84 -21.96 -3.83
N ASP A 82 2.47 -20.70 -4.05
CA ASP A 82 1.16 -20.16 -3.67
C ASP A 82 0.02 -20.76 -4.53
N PHE A 83 0.37 -21.39 -5.67
CA PHE A 83 -0.57 -21.96 -6.67
C PHE A 83 -0.51 -23.48 -6.77
N LYS A 84 0.19 -24.17 -5.89
CA LYS A 84 0.20 -25.63 -5.84
C LYS A 84 -1.12 -26.16 -5.28
N ASN A 85 -2.06 -26.49 -6.17
CA ASN A 85 -3.33 -27.10 -5.80
C ASN A 85 -3.38 -28.54 -6.36
N GLU A 86 -3.46 -29.51 -5.46
CA GLU A 86 -3.51 -30.94 -5.82
C GLU A 86 -4.77 -31.32 -6.63
N LYS A 87 -5.83 -30.49 -6.59
CA LYS A 87 -7.07 -30.71 -7.35
C LYS A 87 -7.01 -30.19 -8.78
N LYS A 88 -5.94 -29.47 -9.15
CA LYS A 88 -5.69 -28.90 -10.47
C LYS A 88 -4.53 -29.63 -11.16
N SER A 89 -4.54 -29.64 -12.48
CA SER A 89 -3.39 -30.11 -13.26
C SER A 89 -2.17 -29.20 -13.07
N LYS A 90 -1.00 -29.70 -13.44
CA LYS A 90 0.23 -28.89 -13.40
C LYS A 90 0.15 -27.66 -14.33
N ASP A 91 -0.50 -27.82 -15.47
CA ASP A 91 -0.64 -26.74 -16.45
C ASP A 91 -1.60 -25.66 -15.94
N GLU A 92 -2.73 -26.03 -15.34
CA GLU A 92 -3.66 -25.08 -14.70
C GLU A 92 -3.00 -24.32 -13.55
N ASN A 93 -2.22 -24.99 -12.69
CA ASN A 93 -1.47 -24.33 -11.62
C ASN A 93 -0.45 -23.33 -12.17
N LYS A 94 0.21 -23.67 -13.27
CA LYS A 94 1.16 -22.79 -13.94
C LYS A 94 0.48 -21.57 -14.59
N GLU A 95 -0.68 -21.76 -15.19
CA GLU A 95 -1.48 -20.66 -15.75
C GLU A 95 -1.93 -19.70 -14.67
N ASP A 96 -2.47 -20.21 -13.55
CA ASP A 96 -2.85 -19.39 -12.39
C ASP A 96 -1.67 -18.56 -11.86
N PHE A 97 -0.50 -19.17 -11.73
CA PHE A 97 0.71 -18.48 -11.31
C PHE A 97 1.11 -17.37 -12.30
N LEU A 98 1.14 -17.69 -13.61
CA LEU A 98 1.50 -16.70 -14.64
C LEU A 98 0.52 -15.53 -14.66
N TYR A 99 -0.78 -15.79 -14.55
CA TYR A 99 -1.80 -14.77 -14.45
C TYR A 99 -1.59 -13.85 -13.23
N ALA A 100 -1.37 -14.45 -12.06
CA ALA A 100 -1.12 -13.70 -10.83
C ALA A 100 0.16 -12.87 -10.91
N LYS A 101 1.21 -13.39 -11.54
CA LYS A 101 2.48 -12.67 -11.74
C LYS A 101 2.30 -11.45 -12.66
N ILE A 102 1.56 -11.60 -13.76
CA ILE A 102 1.24 -10.49 -14.66
C ILE A 102 0.41 -9.44 -13.92
N LYS A 103 -0.63 -9.88 -13.19
CA LYS A 103 -1.46 -8.98 -12.38
C LYS A 103 -0.63 -8.21 -11.36
N GLN A 104 0.33 -8.87 -10.69
CA GLN A 104 1.25 -8.23 -9.76
C GLN A 104 2.12 -7.19 -10.45
N GLN A 105 2.66 -7.50 -11.63
CA GLN A 105 3.49 -6.57 -12.39
C GLN A 105 2.72 -5.31 -12.78
N LEU A 106 1.50 -5.45 -13.29
CA LEU A 106 0.64 -4.31 -13.63
C LEU A 106 0.32 -3.46 -12.39
N LYS A 107 0.08 -4.09 -11.24
CA LYS A 107 -0.16 -3.39 -9.99
C LYS A 107 1.07 -2.60 -9.54
N ILE A 108 2.26 -3.17 -9.66
CA ILE A 108 3.53 -2.49 -9.37
C ILE A 108 3.70 -1.25 -10.24
N GLU A 109 3.44 -1.35 -11.53
CA GLU A 109 3.53 -0.23 -12.47
C GLU A 109 2.55 0.89 -12.11
N ASP A 110 1.32 0.54 -11.74
CA ASP A 110 0.33 1.51 -11.28
C ASP A 110 0.75 2.20 -9.97
N LEU A 111 1.31 1.47 -9.01
CA LEU A 111 1.81 2.04 -7.76
C LEU A 111 2.93 3.04 -8.01
N ILE A 112 3.90 2.68 -8.85
CA ILE A 112 5.01 3.57 -9.24
C ILE A 112 4.48 4.84 -9.89
N ARG A 113 3.45 4.73 -10.72
CA ARG A 113 2.79 5.87 -11.37
C ARG A 113 2.20 6.86 -10.35
N TYR A 114 1.79 6.38 -9.17
CA TYR A 114 1.29 7.21 -8.05
C TYR A 114 2.39 7.63 -7.07
N GLY A 115 3.65 7.34 -7.35
CA GLY A 115 4.78 7.68 -6.46
C GLY A 115 4.99 6.67 -5.33
N ILE A 116 4.37 5.50 -5.39
CA ILE A 116 4.55 4.44 -4.40
C ILE A 116 5.55 3.42 -4.95
N ASN A 117 6.71 3.29 -4.31
CA ASN A 117 7.77 2.37 -4.70
C ASN A 117 7.64 1.05 -3.91
N PRO A 118 7.30 -0.06 -4.57
CA PRO A 118 7.21 -1.35 -3.91
C PRO A 118 8.59 -1.87 -3.51
N ILE A 119 8.70 -2.29 -2.26
CA ILE A 119 9.82 -3.08 -1.74
C ILE A 119 9.33 -4.52 -1.75
N ILE A 120 9.88 -5.32 -2.64
CA ILE A 120 9.47 -6.71 -2.82
C ILE A 120 10.07 -7.56 -1.70
N ILE A 121 9.21 -8.30 -0.99
CA ILE A 121 9.57 -9.27 0.03
C ILE A 121 9.14 -10.67 -0.44
N LYS A 122 9.89 -11.68 -0.07
CA LYS A 122 9.54 -13.08 -0.35
C LYS A 122 8.61 -13.64 0.72
N GLU A 123 8.87 -13.30 1.98
CA GLU A 123 8.14 -13.79 3.12
C GLU A 123 7.74 -12.66 4.09
N TYR A 124 6.61 -12.81 4.75
CA TYR A 124 6.10 -11.78 5.66
C TYR A 124 6.97 -11.51 6.90
N TRP A 125 7.80 -12.46 7.32
CA TRP A 125 8.71 -12.25 8.46
C TRP A 125 9.79 -11.20 8.15
N GLU A 126 10.14 -10.99 6.88
CA GLU A 126 11.11 -9.97 6.44
C GLU A 126 10.64 -8.55 6.83
N ILE A 127 9.33 -8.34 6.98
CA ILE A 127 8.77 -7.06 7.45
C ILE A 127 9.38 -6.65 8.78
N THR A 128 9.47 -7.59 9.70
CA THR A 128 10.02 -7.33 11.04
C THR A 128 11.50 -6.95 10.98
N GLU A 129 12.26 -7.58 10.10
CA GLU A 129 13.68 -7.27 9.94
C GLU A 129 13.90 -5.90 9.28
N ILE A 130 13.13 -5.59 8.23
CA ILE A 130 13.15 -4.28 7.57
C ILE A 130 12.84 -3.17 8.58
N LEU A 131 11.80 -3.34 9.41
CA LEU A 131 11.43 -2.35 10.44
C LEU A 131 12.52 -2.18 11.50
N LYS A 132 13.15 -3.27 11.95
CA LYS A 132 14.31 -3.20 12.88
C LYS A 132 15.49 -2.47 12.26
N GLU A 133 15.78 -2.71 10.99
CA GLU A 133 16.86 -2.01 10.29
C GLU A 133 16.58 -0.51 10.17
N ILE A 134 15.35 -0.14 9.80
CA ILE A 134 14.92 1.27 9.75
C ILE A 134 15.11 1.93 11.12
N GLU A 135 14.63 1.30 12.19
CA GLU A 135 14.76 1.81 13.56
C GLU A 135 16.24 2.03 13.94
N GLN A 136 17.11 1.08 13.65
CA GLN A 136 18.54 1.19 13.94
C GLN A 136 19.19 2.33 13.17
N ARG A 137 18.85 2.51 11.89
CA ARG A 137 19.38 3.61 11.05
C ARG A 137 18.93 4.97 11.57
N VAL A 138 17.65 5.09 11.96
CA VAL A 138 17.11 6.31 12.55
C VAL A 138 17.81 6.66 13.88
N LYS A 139 18.00 5.67 14.78
CA LYS A 139 18.72 5.86 16.04
C LYS A 139 20.15 6.32 15.81
N ARG A 140 20.88 5.69 14.88
CA ARG A 140 22.26 6.12 14.53
C ARG A 140 22.29 7.55 14.03
N ARG A 141 21.37 7.95 13.16
CA ARG A 141 21.30 9.32 12.63
C ARG A 141 21.03 10.35 13.73
N ASN A 142 20.17 10.06 14.67
CA ASN A 142 19.86 10.95 15.78
C ASN A 142 21.07 11.15 16.72
N ILE A 143 21.89 10.13 16.93
CA ILE A 143 23.14 10.24 17.69
C ILE A 143 24.09 11.23 16.99
N PHE A 144 24.30 11.12 15.66
CA PHE A 144 25.17 12.04 14.92
C PHE A 144 24.71 13.49 14.94
N ILE A 145 23.38 13.74 14.99
CA ILE A 145 22.83 15.10 15.06
C ILE A 145 23.06 15.71 16.46
N SER A 146 23.01 14.91 17.51
CA SER A 146 23.24 15.37 18.89
C SER A 146 24.69 15.80 19.16
N TRP A 147 25.66 15.29 18.38
CA TRP A 147 27.10 15.66 18.50
C TRP A 147 27.48 16.94 17.75
N ARG A 148 26.55 17.51 16.96
CA ARG A 148 26.79 18.76 16.19
C ARG A 148 26.17 20.00 16.82
N LYS A 149 25.63 19.90 18.02
CA LYS A 149 25.15 21.01 18.84
C LYS A 149 26.15 21.28 19.98
#